data_113ad2528a53e7ff729f83c1e9bb368e
#
_entry.id   113ad2528a53e7ff729f83c1e9bb368e
#
_cell.length_a   1.000
_cell.length_b   1.000
_cell.length_c   1.000
_cell.angle_alpha   90.00
_cell.angle_beta   90.00
_cell.angle_gamma   90.00
#
_symmetry.space_group_name_H-M   'P 1'
#
loop_
_entity.id
_entity.type
_entity.pdbx_description
1 polymer ?
#
loop_
_entity_poly.entity_id
_entity_poly.type
_entity_poly.pdbx_seq_one_letter_code
_entity_poly.pdbx_strand_id
1 'polypeptide(L)'
;MPIQATIALMMIVFALVLAPFVIMIVSRALKRHHLAEKLAQRHGDSVHYAFILNPSKPQAESYRENIKNYCKERNLTYEIIDTQLDKDGRECALEALSNGANVVVAVGGDGTVRTVASAVSGKGHAMGIIPIGTGNLFARNMGIPVNDVDAALRVATSHGSRKVDVGRVTILDNPEEDHGHAFLIIAGIGFDLSLIHI
;
A
#
# COMPACT_ATOMS: atom_id res chain seq x y z
N MET A 1 -21.68 56.39 -2.99
CA MET A 1 -22.20 55.15 -3.57
C MET A 1 -23.25 54.58 -2.61
N PRO A 2 -24.43 54.17 -3.05
CA PRO A 2 -25.40 53.57 -2.12
C PRO A 2 -24.86 52.27 -1.52
N ILE A 3 -25.00 52.11 -0.23
CA ILE A 3 -24.52 50.96 0.57
C ILE A 3 -24.92 49.62 -0.07
N GLN A 4 -26.09 49.57 -0.72
CA GLN A 4 -26.58 48.39 -1.44
C GLN A 4 -25.71 47.94 -2.62
N ALA A 5 -25.12 48.88 -3.35
CA ALA A 5 -24.20 48.60 -4.47
C ALA A 5 -22.87 48.01 -3.98
N THR A 6 -22.36 48.46 -2.84
CA THR A 6 -21.14 47.96 -2.23
C THR A 6 -21.34 46.52 -1.70
N ILE A 7 -22.46 46.21 -1.07
CA ILE A 7 -22.82 44.89 -0.60
C ILE A 7 -23.00 43.92 -1.79
N ALA A 8 -23.64 44.35 -2.86
CA ALA A 8 -23.83 43.52 -4.05
C ALA A 8 -22.47 43.18 -4.72
N LEU A 9 -21.57 44.15 -4.79
CA LEU A 9 -20.25 43.96 -5.35
C LEU A 9 -19.40 42.99 -4.48
N MET A 10 -19.46 43.12 -3.16
CA MET A 10 -18.77 42.18 -2.25
C MET A 10 -19.32 40.75 -2.39
N MET A 11 -20.64 40.56 -2.53
CA MET A 11 -21.24 39.26 -2.75
C MET A 11 -20.82 38.63 -4.08
N ILE A 12 -20.72 39.42 -5.14
CA ILE A 12 -20.24 38.96 -6.46
C ILE A 12 -18.78 38.54 -6.38
N VAL A 13 -17.92 39.34 -5.76
CA VAL A 13 -16.49 38.99 -5.59
C VAL A 13 -16.32 37.75 -4.75
N PHE A 14 -17.07 37.61 -3.66
CA PHE A 14 -17.06 36.44 -2.79
C PHE A 14 -17.51 35.17 -3.53
N ALA A 15 -18.56 35.27 -4.35
CA ALA A 15 -19.02 34.17 -5.18
C ALA A 15 -18.01 33.77 -6.26
N LEU A 16 -17.35 34.76 -6.90
CA LEU A 16 -16.32 34.52 -7.93
C LEU A 16 -15.05 33.86 -7.37
N VAL A 17 -14.71 34.11 -6.10
CA VAL A 17 -13.56 33.50 -5.43
C VAL A 17 -13.90 32.10 -4.88
N LEU A 18 -15.08 31.93 -4.30
CA LEU A 18 -15.48 30.64 -3.71
C LEU A 18 -15.95 29.60 -4.73
N ALA A 19 -16.62 30.02 -5.81
CA ALA A 19 -17.12 29.10 -6.81
C ALA A 19 -16.04 28.19 -7.41
N PRO A 20 -14.85 28.67 -7.85
CA PRO A 20 -13.81 27.80 -8.38
C PRO A 20 -13.25 26.86 -7.32
N PHE A 21 -13.20 27.28 -6.05
CA PHE A 21 -12.73 26.44 -4.95
C PHE A 21 -13.72 25.30 -4.63
N VAL A 22 -15.01 25.61 -4.60
CA VAL A 22 -16.08 24.60 -4.43
C VAL A 22 -16.12 23.65 -5.63
N ILE A 23 -16.01 24.17 -6.86
CA ILE A 23 -15.96 23.37 -8.08
C ILE A 23 -14.75 22.41 -8.03
N MET A 24 -13.59 22.88 -7.57
CA MET A 24 -12.39 22.07 -7.44
C MET A 24 -12.57 20.94 -6.41
N ILE A 25 -13.17 21.24 -5.25
CA ILE A 25 -13.46 20.23 -4.21
C ILE A 25 -14.46 19.19 -4.73
N VAL A 26 -15.56 19.65 -5.31
CA VAL A 26 -16.61 18.77 -5.85
C VAL A 26 -16.07 17.91 -7.00
N SER A 27 -15.29 18.49 -7.90
CA SER A 27 -14.69 17.74 -9.01
C SER A 27 -13.67 16.69 -8.54
N ARG A 28 -12.91 16.98 -7.47
CA ARG A 28 -12.03 16.00 -6.83
C ARG A 28 -12.82 14.88 -6.14
N ALA A 29 -13.89 15.21 -5.46
CA ALA A 29 -14.80 14.24 -4.82
C ALA A 29 -15.48 13.34 -5.87
N LEU A 30 -16.00 13.93 -6.96
CA LEU A 30 -16.62 13.20 -8.07
C LEU A 30 -15.62 12.29 -8.80
N LYS A 31 -14.39 12.75 -9.04
CA LYS A 31 -13.33 11.91 -9.61
C LYS A 31 -12.97 10.74 -8.72
N ARG A 32 -12.92 10.94 -7.40
CA ARG A 32 -12.70 9.85 -6.43
C ARG A 32 -13.88 8.85 -6.44
N HIS A 33 -15.10 9.34 -6.46
CA HIS A 33 -16.31 8.50 -6.50
C HIS A 33 -16.39 7.70 -7.81
N HIS A 34 -16.16 8.34 -8.96
CA HIS A 34 -16.16 7.68 -10.26
C HIS A 34 -15.00 6.68 -10.44
N LEU A 35 -13.84 6.95 -9.83
CA LEU A 35 -12.73 6.00 -9.78
C LEU A 35 -13.08 4.80 -8.90
N ALA A 36 -13.72 5.03 -7.75
CA ALA A 36 -14.21 3.99 -6.87
C ALA A 36 -15.29 3.12 -7.54
N GLU A 37 -16.24 3.73 -8.26
CA GLU A 37 -17.25 3.00 -9.05
C GLU A 37 -16.63 2.20 -10.21
N LYS A 38 -15.67 2.76 -10.94
CA LYS A 38 -14.94 2.01 -11.98
C LYS A 38 -14.13 0.86 -11.40
N LEU A 39 -13.54 1.04 -10.22
CA LEU A 39 -12.88 -0.03 -9.50
C LEU A 39 -13.89 -1.07 -9.01
N ALA A 40 -15.05 -0.66 -8.50
CA ALA A 40 -16.13 -1.55 -8.10
C ALA A 40 -16.75 -2.30 -9.29
N GLN A 41 -16.93 -1.67 -10.45
CA GLN A 41 -17.45 -2.31 -11.67
C GLN A 41 -16.45 -3.26 -12.35
N ARG A 42 -15.15 -3.05 -12.17
CA ARG A 42 -14.13 -4.05 -12.53
C ARG A 42 -14.14 -5.29 -11.61
N HIS A 43 -14.86 -5.22 -10.49
CA HIS A 43 -14.92 -6.24 -9.43
C HIS A 43 -16.22 -7.05 -9.47
N GLY A 44 -16.79 -7.27 -10.65
CA GLY A 44 -17.70 -8.39 -10.87
C GLY A 44 -17.03 -9.75 -10.63
N ASP A 45 -15.69 -9.81 -10.67
CA ASP A 45 -14.87 -10.93 -10.23
C ASP A 45 -14.41 -10.68 -8.78
N SER A 46 -14.60 -11.63 -7.91
CA SER A 46 -14.17 -11.56 -6.50
C SER A 46 -12.68 -11.21 -6.43
N VAL A 47 -12.30 -10.12 -5.71
CA VAL A 47 -10.89 -9.72 -5.54
C VAL A 47 -10.12 -10.85 -4.88
N HIS A 48 -9.08 -11.33 -5.53
CA HIS A 48 -8.18 -12.36 -5.00
C HIS A 48 -7.02 -11.69 -4.25
N TYR A 49 -6.93 -11.95 -2.96
CA TYR A 49 -5.89 -11.47 -2.06
C TYR A 49 -4.83 -12.54 -1.84
N ALA A 50 -3.55 -12.21 -2.06
CA ALA A 50 -2.44 -13.08 -1.70
C ALA A 50 -1.67 -12.49 -0.51
N PHE A 51 -1.71 -13.17 0.63
CA PHE A 51 -0.99 -12.77 1.85
C PHE A 51 0.37 -13.45 1.88
N ILE A 52 1.44 -12.67 1.74
CA ILE A 52 2.83 -13.15 1.79
C ILE A 52 3.30 -13.05 3.25
N LEU A 53 3.30 -14.17 3.94
CA LEU A 53 3.60 -14.26 5.38
C LEU A 53 5.05 -14.65 5.61
N ASN A 54 5.74 -13.89 6.47
CA ASN A 54 7.05 -14.30 6.99
C ASN A 54 6.88 -15.17 8.25
N PRO A 55 7.06 -16.49 8.15
CA PRO A 55 6.83 -17.42 9.27
C PRO A 55 7.89 -17.33 10.37
N SER A 56 9.03 -16.66 10.13
CA SER A 56 10.08 -16.50 11.16
C SER A 56 9.69 -15.53 12.28
N LYS A 57 8.58 -14.83 12.16
CA LYS A 57 8.11 -13.91 13.20
C LYS A 57 7.37 -14.66 14.30
N PRO A 58 7.63 -14.37 15.60
CA PRO A 58 7.03 -15.11 16.72
C PRO A 58 5.50 -15.15 16.71
N GLN A 59 4.85 -14.12 16.14
CA GLN A 59 3.40 -14.00 16.08
C GLN A 59 2.80 -14.49 14.75
N ALA A 60 3.60 -15.07 13.83
CA ALA A 60 3.17 -15.41 12.48
C ALA A 60 1.93 -16.31 12.47
N GLU A 61 1.87 -17.33 13.34
CA GLU A 61 0.73 -18.25 13.38
C GLU A 61 -0.55 -17.57 13.89
N SER A 62 -0.44 -16.72 14.90
CA SER A 62 -1.59 -15.92 15.37
C SER A 62 -2.14 -15.02 14.27
N TYR A 63 -1.26 -14.36 13.49
CA TYR A 63 -1.67 -13.53 12.35
C TYR A 63 -2.28 -14.35 11.23
N ARG A 64 -1.78 -15.57 10.97
CA ARG A 64 -2.36 -16.50 10.02
C ARG A 64 -3.81 -16.81 10.37
N GLU A 65 -4.08 -17.16 11.63
CA GLU A 65 -5.43 -17.45 12.09
C GLU A 65 -6.35 -16.23 12.02
N ASN A 66 -5.85 -15.03 12.38
CA ASN A 66 -6.61 -13.80 12.25
C ASN A 66 -6.96 -13.51 10.79
N ILE A 67 -6.03 -13.70 9.85
CA ILE A 67 -6.27 -13.53 8.40
C ILE A 67 -7.34 -14.51 7.92
N LYS A 68 -7.24 -15.80 8.29
CA LYS A 68 -8.22 -16.81 7.90
C LYS A 68 -9.63 -16.48 8.40
N ASN A 69 -9.75 -16.10 9.67
CA ASN A 69 -11.03 -15.77 10.28
C ASN A 69 -11.63 -14.51 9.62
N TYR A 70 -10.84 -13.46 9.49
CA TYR A 70 -11.23 -12.22 8.84
C TYR A 70 -11.74 -12.43 7.41
N CYS A 71 -11.00 -13.20 6.59
CA CYS A 71 -11.37 -13.47 5.21
C CYS A 71 -12.62 -14.36 5.10
N LYS A 72 -12.77 -15.37 5.97
CA LYS A 72 -13.96 -16.21 6.02
C LYS A 72 -15.22 -15.42 6.39
N GLU A 73 -15.15 -14.59 7.43
CA GLU A 73 -16.28 -13.75 7.86
C GLU A 73 -16.78 -12.81 6.78
N ARG A 74 -15.88 -12.37 5.86
CA ARG A 74 -16.18 -11.42 4.79
C ARG A 74 -16.30 -12.04 3.41
N ASN A 75 -16.24 -13.39 3.35
CA ASN A 75 -16.30 -14.16 2.11
C ASN A 75 -15.30 -13.66 1.05
N LEU A 76 -14.06 -13.35 1.49
CA LEU A 76 -12.99 -12.91 0.59
C LEU A 76 -12.30 -14.10 -0.04
N THR A 77 -11.95 -13.99 -1.32
CA THR A 77 -11.08 -14.97 -2.01
C THR A 77 -9.63 -14.67 -1.64
N TYR A 78 -8.95 -15.63 -1.06
CA TYR A 78 -7.58 -15.40 -0.56
C TYR A 78 -6.72 -16.67 -0.59
N GLU A 79 -5.41 -16.45 -0.59
CA GLU A 79 -4.38 -17.43 -0.31
C GLU A 79 -3.35 -16.87 0.68
N ILE A 80 -2.65 -17.75 1.39
CA ILE A 80 -1.54 -17.38 2.29
C ILE A 80 -0.31 -18.16 1.81
N ILE A 81 0.74 -17.43 1.45
CA ILE A 81 2.01 -17.97 0.96
C ILE A 81 3.10 -17.62 1.96
N ASP A 82 3.79 -18.63 2.46
CA ASP A 82 4.91 -18.44 3.39
C ASP A 82 6.20 -18.15 2.62
N THR A 83 6.96 -17.16 3.11
CA THR A 83 8.33 -16.97 2.63
C THR A 83 9.22 -18.09 3.18
N GLN A 84 10.22 -18.47 2.39
CA GLN A 84 11.22 -19.49 2.75
C GLN A 84 12.62 -18.89 2.64
N LEU A 85 13.63 -19.61 3.11
CA LEU A 85 15.04 -19.14 3.04
C LEU A 85 15.52 -18.97 1.59
N ASP A 86 15.06 -19.83 0.70
CA ASP A 86 15.35 -19.87 -0.73
C ASP A 86 14.27 -19.18 -1.60
N LYS A 87 13.18 -18.75 -1.01
CA LYS A 87 12.07 -18.09 -1.70
C LYS A 87 11.56 -16.91 -0.90
N ASP A 88 12.06 -15.75 -1.22
CA ASP A 88 11.76 -14.53 -0.49
C ASP A 88 10.37 -13.93 -0.81
N GLY A 89 10.03 -12.83 -0.16
CA GLY A 89 8.74 -12.16 -0.38
C GLY A 89 8.55 -11.65 -1.81
N ARG A 90 9.64 -11.40 -2.55
CA ARG A 90 9.56 -10.98 -3.95
C ARG A 90 9.10 -12.13 -4.85
N GLU A 91 9.72 -13.29 -4.72
CA GLU A 91 9.37 -14.45 -5.52
C GLU A 91 7.96 -14.96 -5.21
N CYS A 92 7.60 -15.01 -3.92
CA CYS A 92 6.23 -15.35 -3.50
C CYS A 92 5.19 -14.39 -4.09
N ALA A 93 5.48 -13.08 -4.10
CA ALA A 93 4.59 -12.08 -4.66
C ALA A 93 4.47 -12.18 -6.19
N LEU A 94 5.56 -12.46 -6.90
CA LEU A 94 5.54 -12.67 -8.35
C LEU A 94 4.71 -13.90 -8.72
N GLU A 95 4.86 -14.99 -7.98
CA GLU A 95 4.05 -16.20 -8.18
C GLU A 95 2.57 -15.92 -7.92
N ALA A 96 2.22 -15.27 -6.82
CA ALA A 96 0.85 -14.88 -6.52
C ALA A 96 0.23 -14.04 -7.64
N LEU A 97 0.96 -13.07 -8.18
CA LEU A 97 0.51 -12.26 -9.32
C LEU A 97 0.32 -13.10 -10.57
N SER A 98 1.20 -14.07 -10.85
CA SER A 98 1.06 -14.98 -11.99
C SER A 98 -0.14 -15.91 -11.86
N ASN A 99 -0.52 -16.25 -10.63
CA ASN A 99 -1.69 -17.04 -10.27
C ASN A 99 -3.00 -16.22 -10.22
N GLY A 100 -2.94 -14.93 -10.56
CA GLY A 100 -4.13 -14.08 -10.70
C GLY A 100 -4.51 -13.30 -9.45
N ALA A 101 -3.60 -13.14 -8.47
CA ALA A 101 -3.85 -12.26 -7.34
C ALA A 101 -4.02 -10.80 -7.80
N ASN A 102 -5.08 -10.15 -7.35
CA ASN A 102 -5.35 -8.74 -7.65
C ASN A 102 -4.63 -7.82 -6.66
N VAL A 103 -4.52 -8.25 -5.41
CA VAL A 103 -3.87 -7.53 -4.32
C VAL A 103 -2.89 -8.46 -3.61
N VAL A 104 -1.64 -8.02 -3.49
CA VAL A 104 -0.61 -8.73 -2.72
C VAL A 104 -0.43 -8.04 -1.38
N VAL A 105 -0.57 -8.78 -0.29
CA VAL A 105 -0.49 -8.25 1.08
C VAL A 105 0.78 -8.77 1.75
N ALA A 106 1.70 -7.86 2.06
CA ALA A 106 2.90 -8.18 2.83
C ALA A 106 2.56 -8.33 4.32
N VAL A 107 2.78 -9.52 4.87
CA VAL A 107 2.56 -9.85 6.28
C VAL A 107 3.92 -10.08 6.94
N GLY A 108 4.54 -9.01 7.43
CA GLY A 108 5.93 -9.07 7.89
C GLY A 108 6.44 -7.75 8.44
N GLY A 109 7.76 -7.66 8.62
CA GLY A 109 8.48 -6.42 8.93
C GLY A 109 8.92 -5.68 7.67
N ASP A 110 9.73 -4.63 7.85
CA ASP A 110 10.19 -3.75 6.75
C ASP A 110 10.90 -4.52 5.61
N GLY A 111 11.61 -5.61 5.93
CA GLY A 111 12.25 -6.48 4.93
C GLY A 111 11.23 -7.17 4.01
N THR A 112 10.20 -7.80 4.57
CA THR A 112 9.12 -8.43 3.80
C THR A 112 8.35 -7.40 2.98
N VAL A 113 8.04 -6.25 3.58
CA VAL A 113 7.37 -5.14 2.88
C VAL A 113 8.19 -4.68 1.68
N ARG A 114 9.50 -4.53 1.83
CA ARG A 114 10.43 -4.13 0.77
C ARG A 114 10.47 -5.14 -0.38
N THR A 115 10.60 -6.43 -0.08
CA THR A 115 10.70 -7.47 -1.13
C THR A 115 9.40 -7.63 -1.90
N VAL A 116 8.25 -7.60 -1.23
CA VAL A 116 6.93 -7.59 -1.87
C VAL A 116 6.72 -6.33 -2.71
N ALA A 117 7.07 -5.15 -2.20
CA ALA A 117 6.97 -3.90 -2.96
C ALA A 117 7.84 -3.92 -4.23
N SER A 118 9.02 -4.53 -4.18
CA SER A 118 9.88 -4.72 -5.35
C SER A 118 9.18 -5.54 -6.44
N ALA A 119 8.41 -6.55 -6.06
CA ALA A 119 7.67 -7.41 -7.00
C ALA A 119 6.49 -6.67 -7.65
N VAL A 120 5.75 -5.88 -6.86
CA VAL A 120 4.50 -5.20 -7.29
C VAL A 120 4.77 -3.91 -8.04
N SER A 121 5.93 -3.27 -7.78
CA SER A 121 6.31 -1.98 -8.35
C SER A 121 6.24 -1.97 -9.89
N GLY A 122 5.55 -0.98 -10.44
CA GLY A 122 5.38 -0.78 -11.88
C GLY A 122 4.44 -1.75 -12.59
N LYS A 123 3.83 -2.72 -11.88
CA LYS A 123 2.96 -3.75 -12.48
C LYS A 123 1.46 -3.43 -12.44
N GLY A 124 1.07 -2.31 -11.86
CA GLY A 124 -0.33 -1.87 -11.82
C GLY A 124 -1.21 -2.60 -10.81
N HIS A 125 -0.62 -3.43 -9.94
CA HIS A 125 -1.31 -4.12 -8.85
C HIS A 125 -1.25 -3.31 -7.55
N ALA A 126 -2.23 -3.53 -6.67
CA ALA A 126 -2.24 -2.95 -5.35
C ALA A 126 -1.44 -3.80 -4.35
N MET A 127 -0.84 -3.15 -3.36
CA MET A 127 -0.16 -3.80 -2.25
C MET A 127 -0.81 -3.40 -0.93
N GLY A 128 -1.14 -4.39 -0.11
CA GLY A 128 -1.53 -4.23 1.29
C GLY A 128 -0.34 -4.50 2.23
N ILE A 129 -0.46 -4.07 3.49
CA ILE A 129 0.57 -4.29 4.51
C ILE A 129 -0.08 -4.65 5.83
N ILE A 130 0.35 -5.76 6.43
CA ILE A 130 0.05 -6.16 7.80
C ILE A 130 1.38 -6.24 8.55
N PRO A 131 1.68 -5.23 9.39
CA PRO A 131 2.97 -5.11 10.02
C PRO A 131 3.08 -6.02 11.26
N ILE A 132 4.03 -6.97 11.25
CA ILE A 132 4.35 -7.86 12.39
C ILE A 132 5.83 -7.79 12.80
N GLY A 133 6.55 -6.79 12.33
CA GLY A 133 7.94 -6.52 12.74
C GLY A 133 8.03 -5.58 13.95
N THR A 134 9.24 -5.36 14.44
CA THR A 134 9.51 -4.44 15.55
C THR A 134 9.50 -2.98 15.10
N GLY A 135 10.15 -2.66 13.98
CA GLY A 135 10.27 -1.30 13.45
C GLY A 135 9.02 -0.85 12.72
N ASN A 136 8.69 -1.56 11.67
CA ASN A 136 7.57 -1.28 10.76
C ASN A 136 7.56 0.19 10.31
N LEU A 137 8.74 0.71 9.93
CA LEU A 137 8.95 2.13 9.65
C LEU A 137 8.08 2.59 8.47
N PHE A 138 8.01 1.79 7.41
CA PHE A 138 7.18 2.14 6.27
C PHE A 138 5.69 2.16 6.63
N ALA A 139 5.21 1.15 7.36
CA ALA A 139 3.82 1.11 7.79
C ALA A 139 3.45 2.32 8.68
N ARG A 140 4.33 2.70 9.62
CA ARG A 140 4.14 3.89 10.48
C ARG A 140 4.08 5.17 9.65
N ASN A 141 4.98 5.37 8.71
CA ASN A 141 5.01 6.54 7.83
C ASN A 141 3.76 6.63 6.94
N MET A 142 3.18 5.49 6.60
CA MET A 142 1.96 5.41 5.81
C MET A 142 0.68 5.53 6.64
N GLY A 143 0.78 5.60 7.97
CA GLY A 143 -0.37 5.63 8.88
C GLY A 143 -1.11 4.29 8.96
N ILE A 144 -0.44 3.18 8.64
CA ILE A 144 -1.01 1.83 8.75
C ILE A 144 -0.94 1.40 10.23
N PRO A 145 -2.02 0.86 10.80
CA PRO A 145 -2.03 0.38 12.19
C PRO A 145 -0.96 -0.71 12.42
N VAL A 146 -0.07 -0.51 13.40
CA VAL A 146 1.05 -1.44 13.68
C VAL A 146 0.81 -2.36 14.87
N ASN A 147 -0.20 -2.06 15.70
CA ASN A 147 -0.52 -2.82 16.92
C ASN A 147 -1.95 -3.37 16.91
N ASP A 148 -2.65 -3.29 15.78
CA ASP A 148 -4.03 -3.72 15.61
C ASP A 148 -4.14 -4.45 14.27
N VAL A 149 -4.15 -5.78 14.35
CA VAL A 149 -4.21 -6.65 13.15
C VAL A 149 -5.53 -6.49 12.40
N ASP A 150 -6.64 -6.32 13.10
CA ASP A 150 -7.95 -6.15 12.47
C ASP A 150 -8.07 -4.82 11.75
N ALA A 151 -7.52 -3.75 12.34
CA ALA A 151 -7.44 -2.47 11.67
C ALA A 151 -6.51 -2.51 10.44
N ALA A 152 -5.37 -3.21 10.53
CA ALA A 152 -4.46 -3.40 9.40
C ALA A 152 -5.12 -4.21 8.28
N LEU A 153 -5.86 -5.28 8.62
CA LEU A 153 -6.64 -6.08 7.67
C LEU A 153 -7.72 -5.23 6.97
N ARG A 154 -8.47 -4.41 7.72
CA ARG A 154 -9.45 -3.50 7.14
C ARG A 154 -8.81 -2.53 6.14
N VAL A 155 -7.64 -2.00 6.45
CA VAL A 155 -6.90 -1.11 5.53
C VAL A 155 -6.42 -1.88 4.30
N ALA A 156 -5.80 -3.05 4.49
CA ALA A 156 -5.23 -3.86 3.40
C ALA A 156 -6.30 -4.38 2.41
N THR A 157 -7.53 -4.59 2.88
CA THR A 157 -8.66 -5.08 2.06
C THR A 157 -9.63 -3.97 1.66
N SER A 158 -9.32 -2.71 1.98
CA SER A 158 -10.15 -1.57 1.57
C SER A 158 -10.05 -1.31 0.06
N HIS A 159 -11.07 -0.65 -0.50
CA HIS A 159 -11.11 -0.29 -1.92
C HIS A 159 -10.29 0.98 -2.25
N GLY A 160 -9.64 1.59 -1.26
CA GLY A 160 -8.79 2.76 -1.43
C GLY A 160 -7.33 2.37 -1.68
N SER A 161 -6.65 3.07 -2.59
CA SER A 161 -5.20 2.93 -2.78
C SER A 161 -4.54 4.29 -2.95
N ARG A 162 -3.27 4.39 -2.53
CA ARG A 162 -2.42 5.56 -2.72
C ARG A 162 -1.18 5.15 -3.50
N LYS A 163 -0.82 5.91 -4.51
CA LYS A 163 0.44 5.73 -5.22
C LYS A 163 1.60 6.17 -4.33
N VAL A 164 2.64 5.36 -4.29
CA VAL A 164 3.87 5.60 -3.56
C VAL A 164 5.03 5.30 -4.49
N ASP A 165 6.05 6.14 -4.44
CA ASP A 165 7.27 5.91 -5.19
C ASP A 165 8.12 4.84 -4.52
N VAL A 166 8.80 4.02 -5.33
CA VAL A 166 9.76 3.02 -4.91
C VAL A 166 11.13 3.41 -5.47
N GLY A 167 12.07 3.69 -4.59
CA GLY A 167 13.45 3.93 -4.99
C GLY A 167 14.15 2.61 -5.36
N ARG A 168 15.15 2.68 -6.24
CA ARG A 168 15.94 1.52 -6.67
C ARG A 168 17.42 1.87 -6.69
N VAL A 169 18.25 1.00 -6.10
CA VAL A 169 19.70 1.05 -6.17
C VAL A 169 20.18 -0.12 -7.00
N THR A 170 21.01 0.13 -8.00
CA THR A 170 21.62 -0.91 -8.84
C THR A 170 23.14 -0.84 -8.69
N ILE A 171 23.78 -1.97 -8.51
CA ILE A 171 25.24 -2.10 -8.49
C ILE A 171 25.69 -2.38 -9.93
N LEU A 172 26.39 -1.42 -10.53
CA LEU A 172 26.73 -1.46 -11.96
C LEU A 172 27.71 -2.59 -12.33
N ASP A 173 28.55 -3.02 -11.37
CA ASP A 173 29.58 -4.03 -11.59
C ASP A 173 29.12 -5.46 -11.31
N ASN A 174 27.85 -5.67 -10.96
CA ASN A 174 27.28 -7.01 -10.71
C ASN A 174 26.17 -7.34 -11.72
N PRO A 175 26.50 -7.99 -12.86
CA PRO A 175 25.52 -8.31 -13.91
C PRO A 175 24.47 -9.35 -13.49
N GLU A 176 24.67 -10.07 -12.38
CA GLU A 176 23.67 -11.04 -11.87
C GLU A 176 22.51 -10.37 -11.12
N GLU A 177 22.65 -9.10 -10.74
CA GLU A 177 21.61 -8.32 -10.06
C GLU A 177 20.86 -7.36 -11.00
N ASP A 178 20.37 -7.85 -12.13
CA ASP A 178 19.67 -7.07 -13.17
C ASP A 178 18.43 -6.29 -12.65
N HIS A 179 17.95 -6.58 -11.47
CA HIS A 179 16.71 -5.97 -10.94
C HIS A 179 16.92 -4.85 -9.93
N GLY A 180 18.16 -4.61 -9.50
CA GLY A 180 18.48 -3.65 -8.43
C GLY A 180 17.73 -3.90 -7.11
N HIS A 181 18.18 -3.24 -6.05
CA HIS A 181 17.58 -3.33 -4.72
C HIS A 181 16.53 -2.24 -4.54
N ALA A 182 15.28 -2.62 -4.33
CA ALA A 182 14.22 -1.67 -4.02
C ALA A 182 14.36 -1.14 -2.58
N PHE A 183 14.03 0.13 -2.38
CA PHE A 183 13.87 0.71 -1.04
C PHE A 183 12.63 1.62 -0.97
N LEU A 184 12.04 1.68 0.22
CA LEU A 184 10.78 2.42 0.47
C LEU A 184 10.99 3.62 1.40
N ILE A 185 12.07 3.64 2.17
CA ILE A 185 12.34 4.67 3.18
C ILE A 185 13.74 5.22 3.02
N ILE A 186 14.76 4.40 3.26
CA ILE A 186 16.16 4.79 3.30
C ILE A 186 17.00 3.78 2.53
N ALA A 187 17.96 4.28 1.77
CA ALA A 187 19.10 3.52 1.27
C ALA A 187 20.36 4.24 1.73
N GLY A 188 21.33 3.49 2.26
CA GLY A 188 22.61 4.01 2.72
C GLY A 188 23.79 3.30 2.07
N ILE A 189 24.92 3.98 1.98
CA ILE A 189 26.16 3.45 1.45
C ILE A 189 27.36 3.87 2.34
N GLY A 190 28.34 3.00 2.51
CA GLY A 190 29.55 3.30 3.25
C GLY A 190 29.36 3.27 4.76
N PHE A 191 29.69 4.37 5.47
CA PHE A 191 29.71 4.42 6.93
C PHE A 191 28.36 4.09 7.59
N ASP A 192 27.24 4.44 6.94
CA ASP A 192 25.89 4.14 7.46
C ASP A 192 25.65 2.64 7.66
N LEU A 193 26.29 1.79 6.86
CA LEU A 193 26.15 0.34 6.97
C LEU A 193 26.88 -0.22 8.20
N SER A 194 27.92 0.43 8.68
CA SER A 194 28.69 -0.02 9.85
C SER A 194 27.94 0.15 11.17
N LEU A 195 26.95 1.04 11.22
CA LEU A 195 26.12 1.30 12.41
C LEU A 195 25.03 0.25 12.62
N ILE A 196 24.75 -0.60 11.62
CA ILE A 196 23.71 -1.64 11.70
C ILE A 196 24.21 -2.89 12.45
N HIS A 197 25.52 -3.04 12.62
CA HIS A 197 26.19 -4.21 13.20
C HIS A 197 26.70 -4.02 14.65
N ILE A 198 26.27 -2.96 15.34
CA ILE A 198 26.61 -2.72 16.74
C ILE A 198 25.53 -3.25 17.67
#